data_5c1227a5d6dbfc4e896348355833a290
#
_entry.id   5c1227a5d6dbfc4e896348355833a290
#
_cell.length_a   1.000
_cell.length_b   1.000
_cell.length_c   1.000
_cell.angle_alpha   90.00
_cell.angle_beta   90.00
_cell.angle_gamma   90.00
#
_symmetry.space_group_name_H-M   'P 1'
#
loop_
_entity.id
_entity.type
_entity.pdbx_description
1 polymer ?
#
loop_
_entity_poly.entity_id
_entity_poly.type
_entity_poly.pdbx_seq_one_letter_code
_entity_poly.pdbx_strand_id
1 'polypeptide(L)'
;MARRLIALDETCVKVNGLEYWVYAALDVDRNEILSMRVYPSRNALATEQFIREVLKYCEGKPTFIVDNAPWLKQSLEELGLPYNAESFR
;
A
#
# COMPACT_ATOMS: atom_id res chain seq x y z
N MET A 1 15.79 4.85 6.31
CA MET A 1 15.72 3.83 7.37
C MET A 1 15.36 2.47 6.77
N ALA A 2 16.08 1.42 7.17
CA ALA A 2 15.78 0.07 6.71
C ALA A 2 14.49 -0.42 7.37
N ARG A 3 13.56 -0.93 6.58
CA ARG A 3 12.28 -1.44 7.05
C ARG A 3 12.09 -2.86 6.53
N ARG A 4 11.63 -3.75 7.39
CA ARG A 4 11.50 -5.17 7.07
C ARG A 4 10.13 -5.51 6.48
N LEU A 5 9.07 -4.97 7.06
CA LEU A 5 7.72 -5.41 6.77
C LEU A 5 6.76 -4.23 6.75
N ILE A 6 6.11 -4.03 5.62
CA ILE A 6 5.18 -2.92 5.41
C ILE A 6 3.81 -3.49 5.06
N ALA A 7 2.80 -3.14 5.83
CA ALA A 7 1.42 -3.49 5.50
C ALA A 7 0.81 -2.40 4.62
N LEU A 8 0.21 -2.81 3.51
CA LEU A 8 -0.52 -1.91 2.61
C LEU A 8 -2.01 -2.20 2.72
N ASP A 9 -2.80 -1.15 2.78
CA ASP A 9 -4.25 -1.28 2.83
C ASP A 9 -4.89 -0.17 2.02
N GLU A 10 -6.12 -0.44 1.55
CA GLU A 10 -6.91 0.58 0.87
C GLU A 10 -8.36 0.47 1.33
N THR A 11 -9.01 1.61 1.46
CA THR A 11 -10.39 1.69 1.90
C THR A 11 -11.14 2.67 1.02
N CYS A 12 -12.34 2.28 0.59
CA CYS A 12 -13.22 3.17 -0.14
C CYS A 12 -14.05 3.99 0.85
N VAL A 13 -14.04 5.30 0.70
CA VAL A 13 -14.89 6.19 1.48
C VAL A 13 -15.76 7.01 0.52
N LYS A 14 -16.99 7.29 0.94
CA LYS A 14 -17.91 8.11 0.16
C LYS A 14 -18.12 9.46 0.84
N VAL A 15 -17.94 10.52 0.07
CA VAL A 15 -18.16 11.89 0.53
C VAL A 15 -19.08 12.58 -0.47
N ASN A 16 -20.24 12.99 -0.03
CA ASN A 16 -21.24 13.63 -0.89
C ASN A 16 -21.58 12.82 -2.15
N GLY A 17 -21.68 11.49 -1.99
CA GLY A 17 -21.99 10.59 -3.10
C GLY A 17 -20.81 10.25 -4.01
N LEU A 18 -19.65 10.82 -3.78
CA LEU A 18 -18.45 10.53 -4.55
C LEU A 18 -17.57 9.53 -3.80
N GLU A 19 -16.98 8.59 -4.53
CA GLU A 19 -16.09 7.59 -3.96
C GLU A 19 -14.64 8.05 -4.02
N TYR A 20 -13.94 7.88 -2.90
CA TYR A 20 -12.52 8.14 -2.82
C TYR A 20 -11.83 6.91 -2.23
N TRP A 21 -10.59 6.70 -2.62
CA TRP A 21 -9.80 5.56 -2.16
C TRP A 21 -8.67 6.05 -1.27
N VAL A 22 -8.69 5.60 -0.02
CA VAL A 22 -7.65 5.93 0.95
C VAL A 22 -6.65 4.80 0.98
N TYR A 23 -5.41 5.08 0.62
CA TYR A 23 -4.31 4.13 0.68
C TYR A 23 -3.46 4.42 1.91
N ALA A 24 -3.09 3.40 2.64
CA ALA A 24 -2.26 3.54 3.83
C ALA A 24 -1.13 2.51 3.83
N ALA A 25 0.02 2.91 4.34
CA ALA A 25 1.17 2.03 4.52
C ALA A 25 1.64 2.13 5.97
N LEU A 26 1.80 0.97 6.59
CA LEU A 26 2.18 0.84 7.99
C LEU A 26 3.45 0.01 8.12
N ASP A 27 4.45 0.53 8.84
CA ASP A 27 5.59 -0.26 9.27
C ASP A 27 5.12 -1.13 10.44
N VAL A 28 5.00 -2.43 10.20
CA VAL A 28 4.44 -3.37 11.16
C VAL A 28 5.32 -3.50 12.40
N ASP A 29 6.63 -3.54 12.22
CA ASP A 29 7.56 -3.72 13.33
C ASP A 29 7.58 -2.52 14.27
N ARG A 30 7.37 -1.32 13.73
CA ARG A 30 7.43 -0.08 14.49
C ARG A 30 6.06 0.46 14.83
N ASN A 31 5.00 -0.13 14.30
CA ASN A 31 3.64 0.36 14.45
C ASN A 31 3.52 1.83 14.05
N GLU A 32 4.13 2.17 12.92
CA GLU A 32 4.24 3.55 12.44
C GLU A 32 3.59 3.68 11.06
N ILE A 33 2.70 4.66 10.91
CA ILE A 33 2.12 4.97 9.60
C ILE A 33 3.15 5.73 8.78
N LEU A 34 3.55 5.18 7.63
CA LEU A 34 4.53 5.80 6.76
C LEU A 34 3.91 6.81 5.82
N SER A 35 2.74 6.49 5.30
CA SER A 35 2.06 7.36 4.34
C SER A 35 0.60 7.02 4.29
N MET A 36 -0.21 8.02 4.00
CA MET A 36 -1.64 7.88 3.80
C MET A 36 -2.03 8.86 2.71
N ARG A 37 -2.68 8.38 1.64
CA ARG A 37 -3.07 9.20 0.51
C ARG A 37 -4.48 8.92 0.09
N VAL A 38 -5.12 9.93 -0.48
CA VAL A 38 -6.48 9.82 -0.98
C VAL A 38 -6.45 10.01 -2.49
N TYR A 39 -7.05 9.08 -3.22
CA TYR A 39 -7.12 9.14 -4.67
C TYR A 39 -8.59 9.11 -5.11
N PRO A 40 -8.93 9.82 -6.19
CA PRO A 40 -10.31 9.82 -6.69
C PRO A 40 -10.70 8.51 -7.38
N SER A 41 -9.73 7.68 -7.73
CA SER A 41 -10.01 6.39 -8.35
C SER A 41 -8.98 5.35 -7.92
N ARG A 42 -9.38 4.09 -7.98
CA ARG A 42 -8.49 2.96 -7.70
C ARG A 42 -8.07 2.36 -9.03
N ASN A 43 -6.81 2.54 -9.40
CA ASN A 43 -6.26 1.98 -10.62
C ASN A 43 -4.78 1.65 -10.43
N ALA A 44 -4.19 0.99 -11.42
CA ALA A 44 -2.79 0.57 -11.35
C ALA A 44 -1.84 1.76 -11.18
N LEU A 45 -2.11 2.86 -11.86
CA LEU A 45 -1.25 4.04 -11.80
C LEU A 45 -1.24 4.64 -10.40
N ALA A 46 -2.41 4.82 -9.78
CA ALA A 46 -2.50 5.36 -8.43
C ALA A 46 -1.81 4.43 -7.43
N THR A 47 -2.03 3.13 -7.55
CA THR A 47 -1.42 2.13 -6.69
C THR A 47 0.10 2.17 -6.79
N GLU A 48 0.64 2.20 -8.01
CA GLU A 48 2.09 2.27 -8.23
C GLU A 48 2.69 3.56 -7.70
N GLN A 49 2.02 4.69 -7.89
CA GLN A 49 2.49 5.96 -7.37
C GLN A 49 2.58 5.92 -5.84
N PHE A 50 1.58 5.34 -5.20
CA PHE A 50 1.57 5.22 -3.75
C PHE A 50 2.72 4.32 -3.26
N ILE A 51 2.90 3.17 -3.88
CA ILE A 51 3.98 2.24 -3.51
C ILE A 51 5.35 2.90 -3.69
N ARG A 52 5.55 3.62 -4.79
CA ARG A 52 6.81 4.34 -5.03
C ARG A 52 7.07 5.41 -3.96
N GLU A 53 6.03 6.08 -3.51
CA GLU A 53 6.16 7.05 -2.43
C GLU A 53 6.56 6.36 -1.13
N VAL A 54 5.95 5.23 -0.81
CA VAL A 54 6.29 4.45 0.38
C VAL A 54 7.75 4.03 0.37
N LEU A 55 8.26 3.62 -0.80
CA LEU A 55 9.65 3.20 -0.93
C LEU A 55 10.65 4.31 -0.61
N LYS A 56 10.26 5.56 -0.73
CA LYS A 56 11.12 6.69 -0.37
C LYS A 56 11.44 6.72 1.13
N TYR A 57 10.61 6.09 1.94
CA TYR A 57 10.83 6.00 3.38
C TYR A 57 11.55 4.73 3.79
N CYS A 58 11.94 3.91 2.82
CA CYS A 58 12.57 2.61 3.07
C CYS A 58 13.94 2.54 2.42
N GLU A 59 14.90 1.97 3.12
CA GLU A 59 16.18 1.60 2.52
C GLU A 59 16.05 0.16 2.02
N GLY A 60 16.43 -0.07 0.75
CA GLY A 60 16.29 -1.37 0.14
C GLY A 60 14.84 -1.72 -0.18
N LYS A 61 14.55 -3.01 -0.24
CA LYS A 61 13.21 -3.50 -0.59
C LYS A 61 12.59 -4.22 0.61
N PRO A 62 11.60 -3.60 1.28
CA PRO A 62 10.89 -4.30 2.35
C PRO A 62 9.97 -5.36 1.76
N THR A 63 9.53 -6.30 2.59
CA THR A 63 8.47 -7.23 2.21
C THR A 63 7.14 -6.56 2.52
N PHE A 64 6.21 -6.62 1.58
CA PHE A 64 4.88 -6.04 1.77
C PHE A 64 3.88 -7.10 2.21
N ILE A 65 2.99 -6.74 3.11
CA ILE A 65 1.83 -7.53 3.46
C ILE A 65 0.62 -6.86 2.84
N VAL A 66 -0.15 -7.61 2.07
CA VAL A 66 -1.37 -7.08 1.44
C VAL A 66 -2.54 -7.99 1.79
N ASP A 67 -3.70 -7.41 2.04
CA ASP A 67 -4.93 -8.17 2.05
C ASP A 67 -5.19 -8.64 0.62
N ASN A 68 -5.89 -9.72 0.46
CA ASN A 68 -6.04 -10.48 -0.79
C ASN A 68 -6.61 -9.67 -1.97
N ALA A 69 -5.98 -8.55 -2.30
CA ALA A 69 -6.38 -7.63 -3.36
C ALA A 69 -5.52 -7.87 -4.61
N PRO A 70 -6.12 -8.38 -5.71
CA PRO A 70 -5.34 -8.72 -6.91
C PRO A 70 -4.56 -7.56 -7.50
N TRP A 71 -5.13 -6.35 -7.46
CA TRP A 71 -4.47 -5.16 -8.02
C TRP A 71 -3.23 -4.75 -7.24
N LEU A 72 -3.24 -4.92 -5.90
CA LEU A 72 -2.06 -4.65 -5.09
C LEU A 72 -0.96 -5.66 -5.39
N LYS A 73 -1.33 -6.94 -5.46
CA LYS A 73 -0.38 -8.01 -5.80
C LYS A 73 0.25 -7.77 -7.15
N GLN A 74 -0.56 -7.45 -8.15
CA GLN A 74 -0.07 -7.21 -9.51
C GLN A 74 0.90 -6.05 -9.55
N SER A 75 0.57 -4.94 -8.89
CA SER A 75 1.46 -3.78 -8.86
C SER A 75 2.79 -4.09 -8.18
N LEU A 76 2.76 -4.86 -7.08
CA LEU A 76 3.99 -5.26 -6.41
C LEU A 76 4.85 -6.17 -7.30
N GLU A 77 4.21 -7.08 -8.01
CA GLU A 77 4.92 -7.97 -8.95
C GLU A 77 5.56 -7.17 -10.08
N GLU A 78 4.84 -6.21 -10.64
CA GLU A 78 5.37 -5.36 -11.71
C GLU A 78 6.55 -4.51 -11.25
N LEU A 79 6.57 -4.10 -10.00
CA LEU A 79 7.67 -3.34 -9.41
C LEU A 79 8.80 -4.23 -8.90
N GLY A 80 8.64 -5.56 -8.97
CA GLY A 80 9.66 -6.50 -8.50
C GLY A 80 9.81 -6.53 -7.00
N LEU A 81 8.75 -6.30 -6.25
CA LEU A 81 8.80 -6.23 -4.80
C LEU A 81 8.22 -7.51 -4.18
N PRO A 82 8.87 -8.05 -3.13
CA PRO A 82 8.34 -9.22 -2.44
C PRO A 82 7.11 -8.88 -1.62
N TYR A 83 6.15 -9.79 -1.58
CA TYR A 83 4.95 -9.59 -0.79
C TYR A 83 4.39 -10.92 -0.26
N ASN A 84 3.62 -10.80 0.82
CA ASN A 84 2.82 -11.89 1.36
C ASN A 84 1.36 -11.43 1.38
N ALA A 85 0.47 -12.29 0.91
CA ALA A 85 -0.96 -12.02 0.95
C ALA A 85 -1.52 -12.67 2.21
N GLU A 86 -2.05 -11.84 3.10
CA GLU A 86 -2.62 -12.30 4.36
C GLU A 86 -3.95 -11.63 4.63
N SER A 87 -4.81 -12.32 5.38
CA SER A 87 -6.05 -11.73 5.86
C SER A 87 -5.78 -11.05 7.18
N PHE A 88 -6.24 -9.81 7.33
CA PHE A 88 -6.09 -9.05 8.56
C PHE A 88 -7.27 -9.25 9.53
N ARG A 89 -8.02 -10.29 9.35
CA ARG A 89 -9.19 -10.60 10.19
C ARG A 89 -8.91 -11.66 11.22
#